data_3d15ed504d04f272072224123aa06ac4
#
_entry.id   3d15ed504d04f272072224123aa06ac4
#
_cell.length_a   1.000
_cell.length_b   1.000
_cell.length_c   1.000
_cell.angle_alpha   90.00
_cell.angle_beta   90.00
_cell.angle_gamma   90.00
#
_symmetry.space_group_name_H-M   'P 1'
#
loop_
_entity.id
_entity.type
_entity.pdbx_description
1 polymer ?
#
loop_
_entity_poly.entity_id
_entity_poly.type
_entity_poly.pdbx_seq_one_letter_code
_entity_poly.pdbx_strand_id
1 'polypeptide(L)'
;MEGGTNDDMIQKSNLSIIHTSEISSKIILKATEDLNLMEEDTVMKKYKIAAILMIIHGGFMELGGIFAMIPALLIGTDKYDIGKYFEFKLPYFQENLYMMMVMGAIYGVFRLIGAIGLLKNRMWGLVLSVINCVITITLMMFLLPAGIMDGILAGSALILILMQYFGDKKL
;
A
#
# COMPACT_ATOMS: atom_id res chain seq x y z
N MET A 1 12.60 73.53 -25.26
CA MET A 1 11.46 72.59 -25.15
C MET A 1 12.01 71.24 -25.55
N GLU A 2 12.23 70.33 -24.59
CA GLU A 2 12.35 68.90 -24.82
C GLU A 2 12.85 68.24 -23.52
N GLY A 3 11.89 68.13 -22.56
CA GLY A 3 12.14 67.48 -21.27
C GLY A 3 11.32 66.20 -21.08
N GLY A 4 10.67 65.73 -22.14
CA GLY A 4 9.67 64.66 -21.97
C GLY A 4 10.10 63.22 -22.32
N THR A 5 11.29 63.02 -22.90
CA THR A 5 11.63 61.71 -23.49
C THR A 5 12.35 60.77 -22.53
N ASN A 6 12.99 61.22 -21.47
CA ASN A 6 13.77 60.36 -20.57
C ASN A 6 12.89 59.72 -19.46
N ASP A 7 11.93 60.48 -18.92
CA ASP A 7 11.01 60.00 -17.90
C ASP A 7 10.01 58.95 -18.46
N ASP A 8 9.53 59.12 -19.65
CA ASP A 8 8.64 58.16 -20.35
C ASP A 8 9.36 56.84 -20.65
N MET A 9 10.66 56.86 -20.98
CA MET A 9 11.44 55.64 -21.21
C MET A 9 11.73 54.90 -19.92
N ILE A 10 12.01 55.60 -18.84
CA ILE A 10 12.21 54.99 -17.51
C ILE A 10 10.93 54.39 -17.02
N GLN A 11 9.79 55.04 -17.18
CA GLN A 11 8.49 54.53 -16.76
C GLN A 11 8.07 53.30 -17.55
N LYS A 12 8.28 53.24 -18.88
CA LYS A 12 8.06 52.05 -19.71
C LYS A 12 9.00 50.89 -19.33
N SER A 13 10.26 51.16 -19.02
CA SER A 13 11.21 50.14 -18.57
C SER A 13 10.79 49.53 -17.23
N ASN A 14 10.40 50.36 -16.27
CA ASN A 14 9.93 49.86 -14.96
C ASN A 14 8.61 49.04 -15.07
N LEU A 15 7.69 49.47 -15.95
CA LEU A 15 6.45 48.76 -16.20
C LEU A 15 6.71 47.37 -16.84
N SER A 16 7.66 47.29 -17.77
CA SER A 16 8.04 46.01 -18.39
C SER A 16 8.72 45.05 -17.39
N ILE A 17 9.53 45.56 -16.52
CA ILE A 17 10.18 44.76 -15.44
C ILE A 17 9.14 44.20 -14.47
N ILE A 18 8.19 45.02 -14.04
CA ILE A 18 7.11 44.58 -13.12
C ILE A 18 6.23 43.52 -13.82
N HIS A 19 5.86 43.72 -15.07
CA HIS A 19 5.06 42.75 -15.81
C HIS A 19 5.81 41.42 -16.01
N THR A 20 7.10 41.48 -16.32
CA THR A 20 7.95 40.27 -16.46
C THR A 20 8.08 39.53 -15.14
N SER A 21 8.27 40.24 -14.01
CA SER A 21 8.36 39.61 -12.69
C SER A 21 7.04 38.96 -12.27
N GLU A 22 5.89 39.57 -12.61
CA GLU A 22 4.56 38.99 -12.33
C GLU A 22 4.30 37.73 -13.16
N ILE A 23 4.67 37.74 -14.42
CA ILE A 23 4.56 36.54 -15.29
C ILE A 23 5.47 35.42 -14.75
N SER A 24 6.73 35.75 -14.41
CA SER A 24 7.65 34.76 -13.86
C SER A 24 7.15 34.15 -12.55
N SER A 25 6.58 34.95 -11.66
CA SER A 25 6.01 34.45 -10.39
C SER A 25 4.79 33.52 -10.64
N LYS A 26 3.94 33.84 -11.58
CA LYS A 26 2.79 33.00 -11.98
C LYS A 26 3.25 31.67 -12.59
N ILE A 27 4.29 31.68 -13.41
CA ILE A 27 4.85 30.47 -14.02
C ILE A 27 5.45 29.58 -12.94
N ILE A 28 6.23 30.16 -12.00
CA ILE A 28 6.83 29.42 -10.90
C ILE A 28 5.75 28.80 -9.99
N LEU A 29 4.71 29.56 -9.63
CA LEU A 29 3.59 29.07 -8.84
C LEU A 29 2.90 27.89 -9.51
N LYS A 30 2.61 28.01 -10.80
CA LYS A 30 1.97 26.93 -11.55
C LYS A 30 2.86 25.69 -11.67
N ALA A 31 4.15 25.86 -11.94
CA ALA A 31 5.10 24.76 -12.00
C ALA A 31 5.23 24.03 -10.65
N THR A 32 5.18 24.78 -9.54
CA THR A 32 5.21 24.21 -8.18
C THR A 32 3.92 23.44 -7.89
N GLU A 33 2.77 23.94 -8.29
CA GLU A 33 1.48 23.27 -8.17
C GLU A 33 1.44 21.98 -8.98
N ASP A 34 1.89 21.99 -10.23
CA ASP A 34 1.96 20.82 -11.10
C ASP A 34 2.93 19.76 -10.54
N LEU A 35 4.07 20.17 -9.97
CA LEU A 35 5.01 19.27 -9.29
C LEU A 35 4.39 18.62 -8.05
N ASN A 36 3.68 19.38 -7.24
CA ASN A 36 3.00 18.86 -6.06
C ASN A 36 1.91 17.85 -6.43
N LEU A 37 1.13 18.12 -7.48
CA LEU A 37 0.11 17.19 -7.99
C LEU A 37 0.74 15.89 -8.54
N MET A 38 1.86 15.97 -9.24
CA MET A 38 2.61 14.79 -9.72
C MET A 38 3.19 13.99 -8.57
N GLU A 39 3.67 14.64 -7.51
CA GLU A 39 4.20 13.99 -6.32
C GLU A 39 3.07 13.27 -5.56
N GLU A 40 1.92 13.92 -5.37
CA GLU A 40 0.73 13.33 -4.73
C GLU A 40 0.20 12.11 -5.50
N ASP A 41 0.15 12.17 -6.83
CA ASP A 41 -0.23 11.03 -7.67
C ASP A 41 0.73 9.85 -7.55
N THR A 42 2.03 10.10 -7.44
CA THR A 42 3.05 9.05 -7.27
C THR A 42 2.96 8.42 -5.88
N VAL A 43 2.71 9.22 -4.86
CA VAL A 43 2.46 8.81 -3.48
C VAL A 43 1.25 7.88 -3.39
N MET A 44 0.15 8.28 -3.98
CA MET A 44 -1.08 7.48 -4.04
C MET A 44 -0.89 6.14 -4.75
N LYS A 45 -0.02 6.06 -5.75
CA LYS A 45 0.24 4.82 -6.51
C LYS A 45 0.87 3.72 -5.66
N LYS A 46 1.86 4.04 -4.81
CA LYS A 46 2.55 3.03 -3.98
C LYS A 46 1.62 2.42 -2.93
N TYR A 47 0.82 3.23 -2.24
CA TYR A 47 -0.19 2.73 -1.30
C TYR A 47 -1.27 1.89 -2.00
N LYS A 48 -1.69 2.28 -3.21
CA LYS A 48 -2.65 1.49 -4.00
C LYS A 48 -2.07 0.13 -4.37
N ILE A 49 -0.82 0.08 -4.81
CA ILE A 49 -0.15 -1.19 -5.14
C ILE A 49 -0.01 -2.07 -3.90
N ALA A 50 0.44 -1.52 -2.77
CA ALA A 50 0.55 -2.26 -1.51
C ALA A 50 -0.82 -2.81 -1.06
N ALA A 51 -1.86 -1.99 -1.14
CA ALA A 51 -3.22 -2.42 -0.80
C ALA A 51 -3.76 -3.51 -1.72
N ILE A 52 -3.49 -3.43 -3.03
CA ILE A 52 -3.86 -4.47 -4.00
C ILE A 52 -3.15 -5.79 -3.67
N LEU A 53 -1.84 -5.75 -3.37
CA LEU A 53 -1.10 -6.94 -2.94
C LEU A 53 -1.71 -7.56 -1.68
N MET A 54 -2.09 -6.74 -0.71
CA MET A 54 -2.75 -7.20 0.51
C MET A 54 -4.15 -7.78 0.26
N ILE A 55 -4.91 -7.22 -0.68
CA ILE A 55 -6.24 -7.74 -1.06
C ILE A 55 -6.09 -9.09 -1.77
N ILE A 56 -5.13 -9.23 -2.67
CA ILE A 56 -4.85 -10.50 -3.34
C ILE A 56 -4.45 -11.56 -2.30
N HIS A 57 -3.56 -11.21 -1.40
CA HIS A 57 -3.09 -12.13 -0.35
C HIS A 57 -4.24 -12.52 0.60
N GLY A 58 -4.91 -11.54 1.23
CA GLY A 58 -5.99 -11.80 2.18
C GLY A 58 -7.26 -12.36 1.54
N GLY A 59 -7.63 -11.84 0.37
CA GLY A 59 -8.85 -12.26 -0.34
C GLY A 59 -8.71 -13.60 -1.04
N PHE A 60 -7.63 -13.79 -1.79
CA PHE A 60 -7.48 -15.00 -2.61
C PHE A 60 -6.83 -16.15 -1.84
N MET A 61 -5.74 -15.91 -1.12
CA MET A 61 -5.01 -16.98 -0.44
C MET A 61 -5.65 -17.35 0.91
N GLU A 62 -5.91 -16.38 1.78
CA GLU A 62 -6.42 -16.67 3.13
C GLU A 62 -7.91 -16.99 3.13
N LEU A 63 -8.75 -16.17 2.50
CA LEU A 63 -10.19 -16.48 2.38
C LEU A 63 -10.46 -17.62 1.40
N GLY A 64 -9.59 -17.81 0.39
CA GLY A 64 -9.65 -18.98 -0.50
C GLY A 64 -9.51 -20.29 0.28
N GLY A 65 -8.72 -20.31 1.33
CA GLY A 65 -8.60 -21.45 2.24
C GLY A 65 -9.92 -21.83 2.90
N ILE A 66 -10.82 -20.87 3.20
CA ILE A 66 -12.16 -21.16 3.74
C ILE A 66 -12.99 -21.96 2.72
N PHE A 67 -12.91 -21.61 1.45
CA PHE A 67 -13.63 -22.36 0.40
C PHE A 67 -13.16 -23.81 0.31
N ALA A 68 -11.87 -24.07 0.57
CA ALA A 68 -11.35 -25.43 0.66
C ALA A 68 -11.88 -26.20 1.88
N MET A 69 -12.33 -25.50 2.95
CA MET A 69 -12.98 -26.12 4.11
C MET A 69 -14.45 -26.50 3.85
N ILE A 70 -15.13 -25.87 2.91
CA ILE A 70 -16.57 -26.13 2.67
C ILE A 70 -16.85 -27.62 2.41
N PRO A 71 -16.11 -28.34 1.57
CA PRO A 71 -16.32 -29.77 1.37
C PRO A 71 -16.14 -30.58 2.67
N ALA A 72 -15.17 -30.23 3.49
CA ALA A 72 -14.93 -30.89 4.77
C ALA A 72 -16.10 -30.69 5.77
N LEU A 73 -16.69 -29.49 5.78
CA LEU A 73 -17.86 -29.18 6.61
C LEU A 73 -19.13 -29.87 6.12
N LEU A 74 -19.30 -30.08 4.81
CA LEU A 74 -20.49 -30.71 4.22
C LEU A 74 -20.43 -32.23 4.25
N ILE A 75 -19.26 -32.84 4.04
CA ILE A 75 -19.10 -34.29 3.89
C ILE A 75 -18.60 -34.92 5.19
N GLY A 76 -18.07 -34.12 6.09
CA GLY A 76 -17.45 -34.53 7.36
C GLY A 76 -15.93 -34.56 7.27
N THR A 77 -15.28 -34.11 8.34
CA THR A 77 -13.82 -34.00 8.45
C THR A 77 -13.13 -35.37 8.36
N ASP A 78 -13.82 -36.43 8.70
CA ASP A 78 -13.29 -37.81 8.65
C ASP A 78 -13.20 -38.35 7.22
N LYS A 79 -13.99 -37.80 6.29
CA LYS A 79 -14.04 -38.23 4.89
C LYS A 79 -13.22 -37.34 3.95
N TYR A 80 -12.96 -36.11 4.34
CA TYR A 80 -12.23 -35.13 3.54
C TYR A 80 -10.93 -34.78 4.23
N ASP A 81 -9.84 -35.37 3.71
CA ASP A 81 -8.50 -35.14 4.25
C ASP A 81 -7.86 -33.88 3.60
N ILE A 82 -7.97 -32.75 4.30
CA ILE A 82 -7.34 -31.50 3.89
C ILE A 82 -5.81 -31.61 3.89
N GLY A 83 -5.22 -32.50 4.71
CA GLY A 83 -3.78 -32.72 4.80
C GLY A 83 -3.12 -33.11 3.50
N LYS A 84 -3.90 -33.63 2.50
CA LYS A 84 -3.40 -33.92 1.15
C LYS A 84 -3.05 -32.67 0.34
N TYR A 85 -3.61 -31.52 0.69
CA TYR A 85 -3.45 -30.27 -0.06
C TYR A 85 -2.53 -29.27 0.63
N PHE A 86 -2.34 -29.43 1.96
CA PHE A 86 -1.52 -28.54 2.76
C PHE A 86 -0.55 -29.34 3.61
N GLU A 87 0.73 -29.14 3.36
CA GLU A 87 1.81 -29.78 4.12
C GLU A 87 2.62 -28.71 4.85
N PHE A 88 2.69 -28.85 6.18
CA PHE A 88 3.46 -27.99 7.06
C PHE A 88 4.61 -28.76 7.71
N LYS A 89 5.79 -28.11 7.81
CA LYS A 89 6.96 -28.69 8.46
C LYS A 89 6.76 -28.92 9.95
N LEU A 90 5.93 -28.12 10.60
CA LEU A 90 5.65 -28.23 12.02
C LEU A 90 4.51 -29.21 12.26
N PRO A 91 4.75 -30.33 12.99
CA PRO A 91 3.71 -31.33 13.28
C PRO A 91 2.46 -30.74 13.93
N TYR A 92 2.63 -29.79 14.83
CA TYR A 92 1.52 -29.12 15.50
C TYR A 92 0.53 -28.46 14.52
N PHE A 93 1.04 -27.82 13.47
CA PHE A 93 0.18 -27.17 12.46
C PHE A 93 -0.48 -28.19 11.54
N GLN A 94 0.23 -29.28 11.25
CA GLN A 94 -0.32 -30.38 10.46
C GLN A 94 -1.46 -31.11 11.19
N GLU A 95 -1.33 -31.30 12.50
CA GLU A 95 -2.34 -31.93 13.33
C GLU A 95 -3.58 -31.02 13.58
N ASN A 96 -3.38 -29.68 13.51
CA ASN A 96 -4.41 -28.70 13.80
C ASN A 96 -4.78 -27.86 12.57
N LEU A 97 -4.84 -28.48 11.37
CA LEU A 97 -5.11 -27.81 10.10
C LEU A 97 -6.36 -26.92 10.08
N TYR A 98 -7.47 -27.44 10.62
CA TYR A 98 -8.74 -26.69 10.66
C TYR A 98 -8.62 -25.43 11.52
N MET A 99 -7.96 -25.52 12.67
CA MET A 99 -7.69 -24.37 13.53
C MET A 99 -6.82 -23.33 12.78
N MET A 100 -5.78 -23.79 12.07
CA MET A 100 -4.91 -22.92 11.27
C MET A 100 -5.67 -22.22 10.14
N MET A 101 -6.59 -22.91 9.47
CA MET A 101 -7.42 -22.31 8.42
C MET A 101 -8.37 -21.24 8.98
N VAL A 102 -8.98 -21.48 10.14
CA VAL A 102 -9.83 -20.49 10.82
C VAL A 102 -9.01 -19.28 11.23
N MET A 103 -7.82 -19.48 11.79
CA MET A 103 -6.90 -18.39 12.14
C MET A 103 -6.48 -17.59 10.91
N GLY A 104 -6.13 -18.28 9.81
CA GLY A 104 -5.82 -17.64 8.53
C GLY A 104 -6.98 -16.79 8.01
N ALA A 105 -8.21 -17.28 8.12
CA ALA A 105 -9.41 -16.54 7.75
C ALA A 105 -9.59 -15.24 8.56
N ILE A 106 -9.39 -15.31 9.87
CA ILE A 106 -9.46 -14.14 10.76
C ILE A 106 -8.38 -13.12 10.34
N TYR A 107 -7.13 -13.56 10.11
CA TYR A 107 -6.06 -12.69 9.63
C TYR A 107 -6.36 -12.09 8.26
N GLY A 108 -6.96 -12.87 7.34
CA GLY A 108 -7.41 -12.40 6.03
C GLY A 108 -8.40 -11.24 6.13
N VAL A 109 -9.38 -11.35 7.03
CA VAL A 109 -10.34 -10.26 7.28
C VAL A 109 -9.63 -9.00 7.80
N PHE A 110 -8.75 -9.13 8.80
CA PHE A 110 -7.97 -7.99 9.31
C PHE A 110 -7.10 -7.36 8.23
N ARG A 111 -6.51 -8.17 7.36
CA ARG A 111 -5.70 -7.71 6.23
C ARG A 111 -6.53 -6.94 5.22
N LEU A 112 -7.72 -7.41 4.88
CA LEU A 112 -8.65 -6.69 3.99
C LEU A 112 -9.09 -5.35 4.59
N ILE A 113 -9.41 -5.32 5.88
CA ILE A 113 -9.76 -4.09 6.59
C ILE A 113 -8.58 -3.10 6.53
N GLY A 114 -7.35 -3.56 6.79
CA GLY A 114 -6.14 -2.76 6.67
C GLY A 114 -5.93 -2.20 5.27
N ALA A 115 -6.07 -3.05 4.25
CA ALA A 115 -5.93 -2.67 2.84
C ALA A 115 -6.98 -1.63 2.42
N ILE A 116 -8.25 -1.78 2.83
CA ILE A 116 -9.31 -0.80 2.59
C ILE A 116 -8.99 0.53 3.28
N GLY A 117 -8.49 0.49 4.51
CA GLY A 117 -8.04 1.66 5.23
C GLY A 117 -6.89 2.37 4.53
N LEU A 118 -5.94 1.61 3.99
CA LEU A 118 -4.81 2.11 3.21
C LEU A 118 -5.28 2.77 1.90
N LEU A 119 -6.21 2.15 1.17
CA LEU A 119 -6.82 2.73 -0.03
C LEU A 119 -7.56 4.05 0.24
N LYS A 120 -8.15 4.16 1.43
CA LYS A 120 -8.82 5.39 1.89
C LYS A 120 -7.85 6.41 2.50
N ASN A 121 -6.56 6.17 2.42
CA ASN A 121 -5.49 7.02 2.97
C ASN A 121 -5.70 7.35 4.47
N ARG A 122 -6.14 6.36 5.25
CA ARG A 122 -6.38 6.50 6.69
C ARG A 122 -5.18 5.96 7.48
N MET A 123 -4.73 6.73 8.48
CA MET A 123 -3.60 6.36 9.34
C MET A 123 -3.81 5.00 10.05
N TRP A 124 -5.03 4.71 10.50
CA TRP A 124 -5.32 3.40 11.12
C TRP A 124 -5.14 2.24 10.13
N GLY A 125 -5.46 2.45 8.84
CA GLY A 125 -5.25 1.45 7.79
C GLY A 125 -3.77 1.18 7.56
N LEU A 126 -2.93 2.22 7.59
CA LEU A 126 -1.48 2.09 7.50
C LEU A 126 -0.92 1.27 8.67
N VAL A 127 -1.27 1.64 9.90
CA VAL A 127 -0.80 0.94 11.11
C VAL A 127 -1.22 -0.54 11.09
N LEU A 128 -2.49 -0.81 10.79
CA LEU A 128 -3.01 -2.18 10.70
C LEU A 128 -2.32 -2.99 9.60
N SER A 129 -2.05 -2.37 8.44
CA SER A 129 -1.34 -3.01 7.33
C SER A 129 0.09 -3.37 7.70
N VAL A 130 0.82 -2.47 8.36
CA VAL A 130 2.19 -2.73 8.83
C VAL A 130 2.21 -3.88 9.83
N ILE A 131 1.31 -3.85 10.83
CA ILE A 131 1.20 -4.93 11.83
C ILE A 131 0.92 -6.27 11.15
N ASN A 132 -0.05 -6.33 10.23
CA ASN A 132 -0.35 -7.56 9.50
C ASN A 132 0.84 -8.08 8.68
N CYS A 133 1.56 -7.21 7.98
CA CYS A 133 2.73 -7.59 7.20
C CYS A 133 3.83 -8.16 8.11
N VAL A 134 4.11 -7.52 9.25
CA VAL A 134 5.14 -7.98 10.21
C VAL A 134 4.76 -9.35 10.79
N ILE A 135 3.51 -9.52 11.22
CA ILE A 135 3.01 -10.82 11.72
C ILE A 135 3.15 -11.89 10.65
N THR A 136 2.75 -11.61 9.40
CA THR A 136 2.85 -12.58 8.30
C THR A 136 4.29 -12.98 8.02
N ILE A 137 5.23 -12.03 7.97
CA ILE A 137 6.65 -12.31 7.75
C ILE A 137 7.20 -13.18 8.89
N THR A 138 6.77 -12.95 10.12
CA THR A 138 7.17 -13.77 11.27
C THR A 138 6.58 -15.18 11.16
N LEU A 139 5.31 -15.30 10.83
CA LEU A 139 4.62 -16.59 10.72
C LEU A 139 5.07 -17.43 9.52
N MET A 140 5.51 -16.80 8.41
CA MET A 140 5.96 -17.52 7.23
C MET A 140 7.07 -18.51 7.51
N MET A 141 7.94 -18.20 8.49
CA MET A 141 9.05 -19.09 8.90
C MET A 141 8.52 -20.43 9.43
N PHE A 142 7.37 -20.41 10.09
CA PHE A 142 6.74 -21.59 10.69
C PHE A 142 5.84 -22.34 9.69
N LEU A 143 5.34 -21.66 8.66
CA LEU A 143 4.40 -22.21 7.67
C LEU A 143 5.09 -22.73 6.40
N LEU A 144 6.40 -22.90 6.41
CA LEU A 144 7.15 -23.45 5.26
C LEU A 144 6.63 -24.83 4.85
N PRO A 145 6.56 -25.14 3.53
CA PRO A 145 6.98 -24.32 2.38
C PRO A 145 5.93 -23.33 1.89
N ALA A 146 4.67 -23.47 2.26
CA ALA A 146 3.56 -22.65 1.78
C ALA A 146 3.73 -21.16 2.14
N GLY A 147 4.32 -20.88 3.32
CA GLY A 147 4.54 -19.52 3.81
C GLY A 147 5.50 -18.65 2.98
N ILE A 148 6.27 -19.22 2.03
CA ILE A 148 7.21 -18.45 1.20
C ILE A 148 6.47 -17.41 0.36
N MET A 149 5.38 -17.80 -0.27
CA MET A 149 4.58 -16.87 -1.09
C MET A 149 3.95 -15.76 -0.24
N ASP A 150 3.47 -16.13 0.95
CA ASP A 150 2.93 -15.16 1.93
C ASP A 150 3.98 -14.15 2.36
N GLY A 151 5.20 -14.62 2.62
CA GLY A 151 6.33 -13.77 2.98
C GLY A 151 6.75 -12.80 1.87
N ILE A 152 6.77 -13.25 0.62
CA ILE A 152 7.09 -12.41 -0.53
C ILE A 152 6.04 -11.31 -0.71
N LEU A 153 4.75 -11.66 -0.65
CA LEU A 153 3.65 -10.72 -0.80
C LEU A 153 3.61 -9.70 0.35
N ALA A 154 3.71 -10.18 1.60
CA ALA A 154 3.72 -9.31 2.77
C ALA A 154 4.97 -8.43 2.83
N GLY A 155 6.14 -8.97 2.50
CA GLY A 155 7.39 -8.23 2.44
C GLY A 155 7.38 -7.14 1.37
N SER A 156 6.88 -7.45 0.17
CA SER A 156 6.73 -6.46 -0.91
C SER A 156 5.76 -5.34 -0.51
N ALA A 157 4.62 -5.69 0.07
CA ALA A 157 3.66 -4.71 0.55
C ALA A 157 4.25 -3.82 1.66
N LEU A 158 4.98 -4.42 2.61
CA LEU A 158 5.63 -3.69 3.70
C LEU A 158 6.68 -2.70 3.18
N ILE A 159 7.53 -3.13 2.25
CA ILE A 159 8.55 -2.26 1.63
C ILE A 159 7.88 -1.07 0.94
N LEU A 160 6.83 -1.30 0.16
CA LEU A 160 6.11 -0.22 -0.53
C LEU A 160 5.49 0.78 0.46
N ILE A 161 4.90 0.28 1.57
CA ILE A 161 4.33 1.12 2.62
C ILE A 161 5.41 1.96 3.30
N LEU A 162 6.53 1.34 3.66
CA LEU A 162 7.64 2.03 4.32
C LEU A 162 8.33 3.03 3.40
N MET A 163 8.60 2.66 2.14
CA MET A 163 9.16 3.58 1.15
C MET A 163 8.28 4.80 0.94
N GLN A 164 6.96 4.61 0.99
CA GLN A 164 6.02 5.71 0.90
C GLN A 164 6.02 6.58 2.15
N TYR A 165 5.95 5.97 3.32
CA TYR A 165 5.86 6.69 4.59
C TYR A 165 7.13 7.49 4.93
N PHE A 166 8.31 6.92 4.64
CA PHE A 166 9.59 7.59 4.89
C PHE A 166 10.13 8.39 3.70
N GLY A 167 9.70 8.07 2.48
CA GLY A 167 10.16 8.73 1.26
C GLY A 167 9.67 10.18 1.14
N ASP A 168 8.54 10.52 1.74
CA ASP A 168 8.01 11.89 1.75
C ASP A 168 8.66 12.79 2.82
N LYS A 169 9.41 12.21 3.76
CA LYS A 169 10.25 12.99 4.68
C LYS A 169 11.62 13.16 4.05
N LYS A 170 11.79 14.24 3.28
CA LYS A 170 13.13 14.74 2.98
C LYS A 170 13.81 15.08 4.32
N LEU A 171 14.77 14.23 4.70
CA LEU A 171 15.73 14.53 5.75
C LEU A 171 16.56 15.75 5.36
#